data_37b06322bc8c6edb5469bdec8db02314
#
_entry.id   37b06322bc8c6edb5469bdec8db02314
#
_cell.length_a   1.000
_cell.length_b   1.000
_cell.length_c   1.000
_cell.angle_alpha   90.00
_cell.angle_beta   90.00
_cell.angle_gamma   90.00
#
_symmetry.space_group_name_H-M   'P 1'
#
loop_
_entity.id
_entity.type
_entity.pdbx_description
1 polymer ?
#
loop_
_entity_poly.entity_id
_entity_poly.type
_entity_poly.pdbx_seq_one_letter_code
_entity_poly.pdbx_strand_id
1 'polypeptide(L)'
;MNQASDNPPALTVLYDGSCPLCRREIAVYRDLQPVQPGSPLCFADISDGQVPLPPGTTREQLLARFHVQGRDGELHSGAQAFLRLWAALPGWRWLAFWGRVPGASAVMELTYRIFLRCRPRLQRWASRLD
;
A
#
# COMPACT_ATOMS: atom_id res chain seq x y z
N MET A 1 -1.71 27.85 -8.72
CA MET A 1 -0.83 27.54 -7.67
C MET A 1 -1.27 26.32 -6.89
N ASN A 2 -0.40 25.46 -6.68
CA ASN A 2 -0.77 24.17 -6.11
C ASN A 2 -0.66 24.16 -4.60
N GLN A 3 -1.76 24.41 -3.97
CA GLN A 3 -1.81 24.26 -2.54
C GLN A 3 -1.64 22.80 -2.11
N ALA A 4 -1.98 21.87 -3.02
CA ALA A 4 -1.78 20.46 -2.74
C ALA A 4 -0.33 20.12 -2.49
N SER A 5 0.61 20.86 -3.07
CA SER A 5 2.03 20.63 -2.87
C SER A 5 2.53 21.07 -1.49
N ASP A 6 1.78 21.96 -0.82
CA ASP A 6 2.16 22.44 0.50
C ASP A 6 1.70 21.52 1.61
N ASN A 7 0.72 20.64 1.34
CA ASN A 7 0.22 19.70 2.31
C ASN A 7 0.73 18.31 1.98
N PRO A 8 1.41 17.62 2.93
CA PRO A 8 1.81 16.25 2.69
C PRO A 8 0.58 15.38 2.48
N PRO A 9 0.69 14.32 1.66
CA PRO A 9 -0.43 13.41 1.47
C PRO A 9 -0.81 12.73 2.78
N ALA A 10 -2.09 12.42 2.93
CA ALA A 10 -2.56 11.71 4.11
C ALA A 10 -1.90 10.35 4.24
N LEU A 11 -1.65 9.72 3.10
CA LEU A 11 -1.05 8.39 3.05
C LEU A 11 -0.31 8.23 1.73
N THR A 12 0.90 7.68 1.79
CA THR A 12 1.67 7.33 0.60
C THR A 12 1.80 5.81 0.55
N VAL A 13 1.32 5.23 -0.55
CA VAL A 13 1.39 3.79 -0.76
C VAL A 13 2.69 3.48 -1.49
N LEU A 14 3.54 2.67 -0.86
CA LEU A 14 4.84 2.28 -1.40
C LEU A 14 4.69 0.87 -1.99
N TYR A 15 4.69 0.76 -3.30
CA TYR A 15 4.38 -0.49 -3.98
C TYR A 15 5.48 -0.88 -4.95
N ASP A 16 5.46 -2.16 -5.33
CA ASP A 16 6.41 -2.72 -6.30
C ASP A 16 5.78 -2.72 -7.69
N GLY A 17 6.12 -1.75 -8.50
CA GLY A 17 5.60 -1.62 -9.85
C GLY A 17 6.11 -2.68 -10.82
N SER A 18 7.13 -3.45 -10.43
CA SER A 18 7.60 -4.57 -11.25
C SER A 18 6.77 -5.82 -11.05
N CYS A 19 5.93 -5.86 -10.02
CA CYS A 19 5.10 -7.00 -9.69
C CYS A 19 3.74 -6.89 -10.39
N PRO A 20 3.36 -7.85 -11.26
CA PRO A 20 2.06 -7.77 -11.96
C PRO A 20 0.87 -7.72 -11.02
N LEU A 21 0.90 -8.49 -9.92
CA LEU A 21 -0.19 -8.49 -8.95
C LEU A 21 -0.30 -7.14 -8.25
N CYS A 22 0.84 -6.57 -7.88
CA CYS A 22 0.86 -5.27 -7.21
C CYS A 22 0.34 -4.16 -8.13
N ARG A 23 0.72 -4.20 -9.40
CA ARG A 23 0.23 -3.21 -10.37
C ARG A 23 -1.29 -3.26 -10.52
N ARG A 24 -1.85 -4.46 -10.57
CA ARG A 24 -3.31 -4.64 -10.69
C ARG A 24 -4.04 -4.13 -9.47
N GLU A 25 -3.51 -4.45 -8.29
CA GLU A 25 -4.09 -3.98 -7.04
C GLU A 25 -4.04 -2.46 -6.95
N ILE A 26 -2.91 -1.87 -7.27
CA ILE A 26 -2.75 -0.42 -7.24
C ILE A 26 -3.69 0.27 -8.23
N ALA A 27 -3.89 -0.32 -9.40
CA ALA A 27 -4.83 0.23 -10.38
C ALA A 27 -6.25 0.33 -9.80
N VAL A 28 -6.68 -0.70 -9.07
CA VAL A 28 -7.99 -0.68 -8.40
C VAL A 28 -8.05 0.46 -7.38
N TYR A 29 -7.00 0.60 -6.57
CA TYR A 29 -6.98 1.63 -5.55
C TYR A 29 -6.96 3.04 -6.15
N ARG A 30 -6.25 3.22 -7.25
CA ARG A 30 -6.23 4.52 -7.94
C ARG A 30 -7.61 4.91 -8.47
N ASP A 31 -8.34 3.92 -8.99
CA ASP A 31 -9.68 4.16 -9.49
C ASP A 31 -10.66 4.51 -8.36
N LEU A 32 -10.39 3.99 -7.17
CA LEU A 32 -11.22 4.25 -5.99
C LEU A 32 -10.78 5.47 -5.21
N GLN A 33 -9.68 6.09 -5.60
CA GLN A 33 -9.13 7.20 -4.85
C GLN A 33 -10.16 8.28 -4.62
N PRO A 34 -10.36 8.69 -3.37
CA PRO A 34 -11.38 9.69 -3.06
C PRO A 34 -11.04 11.03 -3.66
N VAL A 35 -12.05 11.68 -4.18
CA VAL A 35 -11.93 13.04 -4.69
C VAL A 35 -12.18 14.01 -3.53
N GLN A 36 -11.61 13.74 -2.38
CA GLN A 36 -11.77 14.60 -1.22
C GLN A 36 -10.60 15.58 -1.15
N PRO A 37 -10.88 16.88 -1.22
CA PRO A 37 -9.81 17.88 -1.05
C PRO A 37 -9.22 17.74 0.36
N GLY A 38 -7.91 17.78 0.46
CA GLY A 38 -7.22 17.81 1.73
C GLY A 38 -6.75 16.45 2.26
N SER A 39 -7.12 15.34 1.61
CA SER A 39 -6.67 14.02 2.03
C SER A 39 -6.25 13.17 0.83
N PRO A 40 -5.31 13.64 0.02
CA PRO A 40 -4.91 12.87 -1.16
C PRO A 40 -4.14 11.61 -0.76
N LEU A 41 -4.34 10.56 -1.54
CA LEU A 41 -3.49 9.40 -1.51
C LEU A 41 -2.42 9.55 -2.58
N CYS A 42 -1.21 9.19 -2.25
CA CYS A 42 -0.12 9.15 -3.21
C CYS A 42 0.35 7.71 -3.39
N PHE A 43 0.84 7.40 -4.57
CA PHE A 43 1.34 6.08 -4.91
C PHE A 43 2.77 6.22 -5.41
N ALA A 44 3.71 5.54 -4.77
CA ALA A 44 5.13 5.59 -5.14
C ALA A 44 5.60 4.20 -5.54
N ASP A 45 6.11 4.09 -6.76
CA ASP A 45 6.65 2.84 -7.28
C ASP A 45 8.08 2.67 -6.78
N ILE A 46 8.28 1.80 -5.81
CA ILE A 46 9.59 1.60 -5.19
C ILE A 46 10.54 0.83 -6.09
N SER A 47 10.03 0.15 -7.11
CA SER A 47 10.90 -0.50 -8.09
C SER A 47 11.61 0.50 -8.99
N ASP A 48 11.13 1.74 -9.06
CA ASP A 48 11.78 2.82 -9.79
C ASP A 48 12.93 3.38 -8.96
N GLY A 49 14.16 3.21 -9.44
CA GLY A 49 15.35 3.66 -8.72
C GLY A 49 15.48 5.16 -8.54
N GLN A 50 14.63 5.94 -9.22
CA GLN A 50 14.64 7.40 -9.12
C GLN A 50 13.73 7.92 -8.00
N VAL A 51 12.84 7.08 -7.50
CA VAL A 51 11.90 7.50 -6.44
C VAL A 51 12.64 7.62 -5.11
N PRO A 52 12.54 8.77 -4.42
CA PRO A 52 13.16 8.93 -3.11
C PRO A 52 12.55 7.97 -2.09
N LEU A 53 13.39 7.45 -1.21
CA LEU A 53 12.95 6.54 -0.17
C LEU A 53 12.78 7.27 1.16
N PRO A 54 11.87 6.82 2.03
CA PRO A 54 11.79 7.36 3.39
C PRO A 54 13.13 7.21 4.11
N PRO A 55 13.49 8.16 4.97
CA PRO A 55 14.76 8.09 5.70
C PRO A 55 14.89 6.80 6.52
N GLY A 56 16.07 6.22 6.50
CA GLY A 56 16.35 5.00 7.27
C GLY A 56 15.88 3.73 6.63
N THR A 57 15.39 3.77 5.40
CA THR A 57 14.91 2.58 4.70
C THR A 57 15.79 2.26 3.50
N THR A 58 15.75 1.00 3.08
CA THR A 58 16.39 0.55 1.85
C THR A 58 15.31 0.10 0.86
N ARG A 59 15.67 0.15 -0.41
CA ARG A 59 14.75 -0.30 -1.46
C ARG A 59 14.40 -1.78 -1.28
N GLU A 60 15.37 -2.59 -0.87
CA GLU A 60 15.14 -4.01 -0.62
C GLU A 60 14.11 -4.24 0.47
N GLN A 61 14.18 -3.48 1.56
CA GLN A 61 13.22 -3.59 2.65
C GLN A 61 11.81 -3.24 2.17
N LEU A 62 11.69 -2.18 1.40
CA LEU A 62 10.39 -1.70 0.94
C LEU A 62 9.78 -2.62 -0.12
N LEU A 63 10.61 -3.30 -0.93
CA LEU A 63 10.12 -4.24 -1.92
C LEU A 63 9.74 -5.59 -1.31
N ALA A 64 10.28 -5.91 -0.14
CA ALA A 64 10.03 -7.20 0.50
C ALA A 64 8.61 -7.32 1.05
N ARG A 65 7.99 -6.20 1.42
CA ARG A 65 6.64 -6.17 1.99
C ARG A 65 5.91 -4.93 1.52
N PHE A 66 4.59 -4.99 1.56
CA PHE A 66 3.75 -3.83 1.29
C PHE A 66 3.89 -2.82 2.43
N HIS A 67 4.09 -1.56 2.08
CA HIS A 67 4.25 -0.48 3.05
C HIS A 67 3.35 0.70 2.71
N VAL A 68 2.93 1.42 3.73
CA VAL A 68 2.34 2.75 3.58
C VAL A 68 3.05 3.69 4.54
N GLN A 69 3.15 4.95 4.14
CA GLN A 69 3.73 6.00 4.97
C GLN A 69 2.66 7.02 5.30
N GLY A 70 2.48 7.31 6.58
CA GLY A 70 1.53 8.31 7.03
C GLY A 70 2.05 9.72 6.84
N ARG A 71 1.18 10.70 7.12
CA ARG A 71 1.53 12.12 7.00
C ARG A 71 2.70 12.52 7.89
N ASP A 72 2.81 11.88 9.04
CA ASP A 72 3.86 12.12 10.01
C ASP A 72 5.16 11.39 9.71
N GLY A 73 5.20 10.66 8.62
CA GLY A 73 6.37 9.88 8.22
C GLY A 73 6.41 8.47 8.77
N GLU A 74 5.42 8.06 9.57
CA GLU A 74 5.39 6.71 10.11
C GLU A 74 5.20 5.69 9.00
N LEU A 75 5.97 4.60 9.06
CA LEU A 75 5.84 3.48 8.14
C LEU A 75 5.05 2.35 8.79
N HIS A 76 4.13 1.78 8.01
CA HIS A 76 3.38 0.61 8.40
C HIS A 76 3.53 -0.44 7.33
N SER A 77 3.58 -1.71 7.72
CA SER A 77 3.77 -2.80 6.76
C SER A 77 2.76 -3.91 6.99
N GLY A 78 2.56 -4.73 5.97
CA GLY A 78 1.70 -5.91 6.05
C GLY A 78 0.27 -5.56 6.37
N ALA A 79 -0.31 -6.27 7.32
CA ALA A 79 -1.72 -6.09 7.68
C ALA A 79 -2.04 -4.66 8.10
N GLN A 80 -1.15 -4.04 8.88
CA GLN A 80 -1.35 -2.67 9.33
C GLN A 80 -1.37 -1.69 8.17
N ALA A 81 -0.53 -1.92 7.16
CA ALA A 81 -0.51 -1.08 5.97
C ALA A 81 -1.84 -1.17 5.22
N PHE A 82 -2.36 -2.39 5.05
CA PHE A 82 -3.64 -2.58 4.37
C PHE A 82 -4.79 -1.94 5.13
N LEU A 83 -4.82 -2.08 6.45
CA LEU A 83 -5.87 -1.48 7.25
C LEU A 83 -5.87 0.04 7.14
N ARG A 84 -4.69 0.64 7.15
CA ARG A 84 -4.55 2.09 6.98
C ARG A 84 -5.04 2.55 5.61
N LEU A 85 -4.68 1.80 4.58
CA LEU A 85 -5.10 2.12 3.22
C LEU A 85 -6.61 2.00 3.08
N TRP A 86 -7.19 0.91 3.58
CA TRP A 86 -8.63 0.69 3.46
C TRP A 86 -9.43 1.75 4.21
N ALA A 87 -8.90 2.22 5.34
CA ALA A 87 -9.58 3.29 6.08
C ALA A 87 -9.63 4.60 5.30
N ALA A 88 -8.71 4.78 4.34
CA ALA A 88 -8.64 5.99 3.54
C ALA A 88 -9.44 5.89 2.24
N LEU A 89 -9.90 4.70 1.85
CA LEU A 89 -10.61 4.48 0.59
C LEU A 89 -12.12 4.53 0.78
N PRO A 90 -12.84 5.19 -0.12
CA PRO A 90 -14.30 5.20 -0.04
C PRO A 90 -14.84 3.79 -0.33
N GLY A 91 -15.81 3.36 0.47
CA GLY A 91 -16.40 2.04 0.33
C GLY A 91 -15.59 0.91 0.96
N TRP A 92 -14.38 1.20 1.42
CA TRP A 92 -13.51 0.19 2.02
C TRP A 92 -13.31 0.39 3.53
N ARG A 93 -13.86 1.45 4.07
CA ARG A 93 -13.72 1.77 5.50
C ARG A 93 -14.26 0.68 6.41
N TRP A 94 -15.30 -0.01 5.97
CA TRP A 94 -15.89 -1.07 6.77
C TRP A 94 -14.92 -2.23 6.97
N LEU A 95 -14.06 -2.50 5.99
CA LEU A 95 -13.00 -3.51 6.13
C LEU A 95 -12.00 -3.11 7.20
N ALA A 96 -11.62 -1.83 7.22
CA ALA A 96 -10.72 -1.33 8.25
C ALA A 96 -11.36 -1.40 9.63
N PHE A 97 -12.66 -1.14 9.71
CA PHE A 97 -13.40 -1.24 10.96
C PHE A 97 -13.36 -2.68 11.51
N TRP A 98 -13.54 -3.67 10.65
CA TRP A 98 -13.47 -5.08 11.06
C TRP A 98 -12.08 -5.46 11.55
N GLY A 99 -11.05 -4.76 11.10
CA GLY A 99 -9.69 -4.97 11.58
C GLY A 99 -9.48 -4.62 13.04
N ARG A 100 -10.42 -3.91 13.66
CA ARG A 100 -10.38 -3.59 15.09
C ARG A 100 -10.83 -4.75 15.96
N VAL A 101 -11.45 -5.75 15.38
CA VAL A 101 -11.87 -6.94 16.13
C VAL A 101 -10.63 -7.62 16.70
N PRO A 102 -10.64 -8.01 18.00
CA PRO A 102 -9.50 -8.69 18.60
C PRO A 102 -9.08 -9.92 17.78
N GLY A 103 -7.80 -10.01 17.45
CA GLY A 103 -7.26 -11.10 16.66
C GLY A 103 -7.37 -10.92 15.16
N ALA A 104 -8.16 -9.97 14.65
CA ALA A 104 -8.32 -9.80 13.22
C ALA A 104 -7.01 -9.41 12.54
N SER A 105 -6.27 -8.47 13.11
CA SER A 105 -5.00 -8.06 12.52
C SER A 105 -3.96 -9.19 12.54
N ALA A 106 -4.01 -10.03 13.56
CA ALA A 106 -3.11 -11.19 13.63
C ALA A 106 -3.42 -12.19 12.52
N VAL A 107 -4.71 -12.45 12.25
CA VAL A 107 -5.12 -13.32 11.15
C VAL A 107 -4.72 -12.73 9.81
N MET A 108 -4.91 -11.44 9.63
CA MET A 108 -4.51 -10.75 8.40
C MET A 108 -3.00 -10.83 8.19
N GLU A 109 -2.23 -10.63 9.24
CA GLU A 109 -0.78 -10.70 9.14
C GLU A 109 -0.32 -12.12 8.79
N LEU A 110 -0.95 -13.14 9.39
CA LEU A 110 -0.64 -14.52 9.05
C LEU A 110 -0.97 -14.81 7.58
N THR A 111 -2.14 -14.37 7.11
CA THR A 111 -2.54 -14.52 5.71
C THR A 111 -1.54 -13.83 4.79
N TYR A 112 -1.10 -12.64 5.17
CA TYR A 112 -0.14 -11.89 4.39
C TYR A 112 1.21 -12.62 4.30
N ARG A 113 1.66 -13.21 5.40
CA ARG A 113 2.91 -13.99 5.41
C ARG A 113 2.82 -15.22 4.51
N ILE A 114 1.65 -15.88 4.50
CA ILE A 114 1.41 -17.01 3.59
C ILE A 114 1.45 -16.51 2.15
N PHE A 115 0.83 -15.36 1.87
CA PHE A 115 0.87 -14.75 0.55
C PHE A 115 2.31 -14.48 0.10
N LEU A 116 3.16 -13.96 0.99
CA LEU A 116 4.55 -13.68 0.65
C LEU A 116 5.31 -14.94 0.27
N ARG A 117 5.01 -16.07 0.91
CA ARG A 117 5.63 -17.36 0.55
C ARG A 117 5.17 -17.84 -0.81
N CYS A 118 3.93 -17.56 -1.16
CA CYS A 118 3.35 -17.97 -2.45
C CYS A 118 3.59 -16.93 -3.55
N ARG A 119 4.10 -15.77 -3.20
CA ARG A 119 4.24 -14.64 -4.12
C ARG A 119 4.96 -15.00 -5.42
N PRO A 120 6.10 -15.71 -5.42
CA PRO A 120 6.77 -16.03 -6.69
C PRO A 120 5.89 -16.84 -7.64
N ARG A 121 5.10 -17.77 -7.11
CA ARG A 121 4.19 -18.57 -7.94
C ARG A 121 3.05 -17.73 -8.49
N LEU A 122 2.48 -16.87 -7.63
CA LEU A 122 1.39 -15.98 -8.02
C LEU A 122 1.83 -14.97 -9.06
N GLN A 123 3.05 -14.44 -8.91
CA GLN A 123 3.60 -13.51 -9.88
C GLN A 123 3.80 -14.16 -11.25
N ARG A 124 4.30 -15.39 -11.26
CA ARG A 124 4.47 -16.13 -12.51
C ARG A 124 3.14 -16.40 -13.19
N TRP A 125 2.13 -16.77 -12.39
CA TRP A 125 0.79 -16.97 -12.94
C TRP A 125 0.20 -15.68 -13.49
N ALA A 126 0.31 -14.58 -12.74
CA ALA A 126 -0.21 -13.29 -13.18
C ALA A 126 0.50 -12.78 -14.44
N SER A 127 1.80 -13.04 -14.56
CA SER A 127 2.56 -12.64 -15.75
C SER A 127 2.07 -13.35 -17.00
N ARG A 128 1.58 -14.58 -16.88
CA ARG A 128 1.02 -15.31 -18.02
C ARG A 128 -0.29 -14.72 -18.51
N LEU A 129 -1.00 -14.01 -17.63
CA LEU A 129 -2.27 -13.36 -17.98
C LEU A 129 -2.07 -12.00 -18.63
N ASP A 130 -0.90 -11.43 -18.45
CA ASP A 130 -0.56 -10.18 -19.10
C ASP A 130 -0.03 -10.48 -20.52
#